data_70270176fba21192aa600b4780588a86
#
_entry.id   70270176fba21192aa600b4780588a86
#
_cell.length_a   1.000
_cell.length_b   1.000
_cell.length_c   1.000
_cell.angle_alpha   90.00
_cell.angle_beta   90.00
_cell.angle_gamma   90.00
#
_symmetry.space_group_name_H-M   'P 1'
#
loop_
_entity.id
_entity.type
_entity.pdbx_description
1 polymer ?
#
loop_
_entity_poly.entity_id
_entity_poly.type
_entity_poly.pdbx_seq_one_letter_code
_entity_poly.pdbx_strand_id
1 'polypeptide(L)'
;MMSPLITVMAKPEGSRARPNRRRGLLLSLVCSLGLTGCAGGFELPNLLYLATSANSDQEINAELISDFRERLHSVVVGYRQLHPATRFQFGIYPDAGIVEAMRRRNRAGLGPDLMFVNGDTAKQLVDQGLADPFPLTPSLEHLFNPADLQRMRTDSGALAGLPILIQTQVACFNRRRLPDPPDTLEDLLRASARGHSVGFSIELKSLFWTAGSAGSFEAIQRATAGKPLEPKQMESIETWLAWLQNASNQQRVTFYASQTSALQEFSAGRLDWIPCSSVSLPGLRKRLGDDLGVASLPSGPGGPPSPVNRLRVLALGRSSSRASRERALSFSRFSVNPLVQRSLTLGSQTVLPANRFVKVPVQSSQALQAISASEMAGQRMAQIAGLLHDKDPRLESAQSLINALVFGEVSPKAAAKDLVHLTSKQP
;
A
#
# COMPACT_ATOMS: atom_id res chain seq x y z
N MET A 1 19.66 -27.02 2.50
CA MET A 1 19.08 -25.69 2.31
C MET A 1 17.75 -25.62 3.03
N MET A 2 17.72 -25.09 4.27
CA MET A 2 16.48 -24.99 5.05
C MET A 2 15.71 -23.75 4.64
N SER A 3 14.50 -23.95 4.07
CA SER A 3 13.55 -22.87 3.80
C SER A 3 13.09 -22.19 5.09
N PRO A 4 12.93 -20.87 5.12
CA PRO A 4 12.34 -20.20 6.27
C PRO A 4 10.86 -20.59 6.40
N LEU A 5 10.46 -20.98 7.62
CA LEU A 5 9.07 -21.30 7.97
C LEU A 5 8.19 -20.04 7.89
N ILE A 6 7.18 -20.09 7.02
CA ILE A 6 6.08 -19.12 7.03
C ILE A 6 4.89 -19.77 7.73
N THR A 7 4.48 -19.17 8.83
CA THR A 7 3.25 -19.59 9.53
C THR A 7 2.07 -18.79 8.97
N VAL A 8 1.20 -19.47 8.23
CA VAL A 8 -0.12 -18.97 7.85
C VAL A 8 -1.08 -19.34 8.97
N MET A 9 -1.59 -18.36 9.72
CA MET A 9 -2.61 -18.64 10.73
C MET A 9 -4.00 -18.59 10.08
N ALA A 10 -4.57 -19.77 9.86
CA ALA A 10 -6.00 -19.95 9.60
C ALA A 10 -6.79 -19.83 10.91
N LYS A 11 -8.06 -19.40 10.78
CA LYS A 11 -9.03 -19.24 11.86
C LYS A 11 -9.29 -20.58 12.56
N PRO A 12 -9.31 -20.70 13.88
CA PRO A 12 -9.70 -21.95 14.53
C PRO A 12 -11.22 -22.09 14.54
N GLU A 13 -11.71 -23.15 13.93
CA GLU A 13 -13.08 -23.63 14.15
C GLU A 13 -13.16 -24.29 15.54
N GLY A 14 -14.19 -23.92 16.28
CA GLY A 14 -14.40 -24.37 17.62
C GLY A 14 -14.92 -25.81 17.68
N SER A 15 -14.20 -26.66 18.40
CA SER A 15 -14.68 -27.96 18.87
C SER A 15 -14.64 -27.98 20.40
N ARG A 16 -15.83 -28.12 21.01
CA ARG A 16 -16.03 -28.33 22.43
C ARG A 16 -15.74 -29.80 22.78
N ALA A 17 -14.81 -30.06 23.67
CA ALA A 17 -14.73 -31.36 24.36
C ALA A 17 -14.57 -31.12 25.87
N ARG A 18 -15.39 -31.83 26.66
CA ARG A 18 -15.53 -31.76 28.09
C ARG A 18 -14.41 -32.53 28.82
N PRO A 19 -14.10 -32.18 30.08
CA PRO A 19 -13.01 -32.79 30.82
C PRO A 19 -13.44 -34.09 31.51
N ASN A 20 -12.56 -35.08 31.50
CA ASN A 20 -12.66 -36.26 32.33
C ASN A 20 -11.57 -36.23 33.40
N ARG A 21 -11.99 -36.13 34.67
CA ARG A 21 -11.17 -36.32 35.86
C ARG A 21 -10.87 -37.81 36.05
N ARG A 22 -9.63 -38.20 36.23
CA ARG A 22 -9.29 -39.31 37.15
C ARG A 22 -7.86 -39.14 37.69
N ARG A 23 -7.76 -39.39 38.99
CA ARG A 23 -6.66 -39.35 39.94
C ARG A 23 -5.55 -40.34 39.60
N GLY A 24 -4.32 -40.03 39.98
CA GLY A 24 -3.21 -40.97 40.10
C GLY A 24 -2.05 -40.30 40.84
N LEU A 25 -1.85 -40.70 42.06
CA LEU A 25 -0.83 -40.27 43.03
C LEU A 25 0.51 -41.00 42.79
N LEU A 26 1.61 -40.34 43.20
CA LEU A 26 2.91 -40.86 43.66
C LEU A 26 3.88 -41.50 42.63
N LEU A 27 5.05 -40.88 42.45
CA LEU A 27 6.32 -41.41 43.01
C LEU A 27 7.44 -40.38 42.82
N SER A 28 7.95 -39.87 43.94
CA SER A 28 9.24 -39.19 44.05
C SER A 28 10.32 -40.23 43.94
N LEU A 29 11.29 -40.08 43.05
CA LEU A 29 12.59 -40.72 43.20
C LEU A 29 13.69 -39.81 42.67
N VAL A 30 14.55 -39.45 43.56
CA VAL A 30 15.83 -38.77 43.44
C VAL A 30 16.72 -39.48 42.43
N CYS A 31 17.17 -38.75 41.39
CA CYS A 31 18.40 -39.10 40.68
C CYS A 31 19.22 -37.83 40.46
N SER A 32 19.98 -37.47 41.47
CA SER A 32 21.15 -36.59 41.38
C SER A 32 22.33 -37.41 40.91
N LEU A 33 22.66 -37.36 39.62
CA LEU A 33 23.99 -37.79 39.11
C LEU A 33 24.21 -37.20 37.70
N GLY A 34 25.19 -36.35 37.58
CA GLY A 34 25.99 -36.23 36.35
C GLY A 34 25.51 -35.25 35.27
N LEU A 35 25.43 -33.93 35.55
CA LEU A 35 25.43 -32.91 34.51
C LEU A 35 26.79 -32.24 34.44
N THR A 36 27.80 -33.01 34.02
CA THR A 36 29.04 -32.46 33.49
C THR A 36 29.04 -32.66 31.98
N GLY A 37 28.98 -31.55 31.24
CA GLY A 37 29.47 -31.50 29.89
C GLY A 37 28.43 -31.56 28.77
N CYS A 38 27.90 -30.42 28.44
CA CYS A 38 27.68 -29.94 27.09
C CYS A 38 27.30 -28.46 27.20
N ALA A 39 28.25 -27.63 27.60
CA ALA A 39 28.19 -26.20 27.39
C ALA A 39 28.53 -25.85 25.92
N GLY A 40 27.94 -26.59 24.99
CA GLY A 40 27.71 -26.07 23.66
C GLY A 40 26.54 -25.09 23.81
N GLY A 41 26.85 -23.81 23.98
CA GLY A 41 25.82 -22.78 24.07
C GLY A 41 24.88 -22.94 22.89
N PHE A 42 23.65 -23.35 23.15
CA PHE A 42 22.55 -23.17 22.21
C PHE A 42 22.40 -21.65 22.06
N GLU A 43 23.21 -21.06 21.17
CA GLU A 43 22.92 -19.72 20.70
C GLU A 43 21.53 -19.77 20.08
N LEU A 44 20.56 -19.25 20.82
CA LEU A 44 19.22 -19.04 20.27
C LEU A 44 19.38 -18.29 18.94
N PRO A 45 18.84 -18.83 17.85
CA PRO A 45 19.02 -18.19 16.55
C PRO A 45 18.56 -16.74 16.65
N ASN A 46 19.38 -15.82 16.15
CA ASN A 46 19.09 -14.40 16.10
C ASN A 46 17.85 -14.16 15.22
N LEU A 47 16.66 -14.42 15.75
CA LEU A 47 15.41 -14.33 15.04
C LEU A 47 15.03 -12.86 14.86
N LEU A 48 14.63 -12.51 13.65
CA LEU A 48 13.98 -11.24 13.29
C LEU A 48 12.59 -11.54 12.73
N TYR A 49 11.54 -11.20 13.49
CA TYR A 49 10.17 -11.41 13.07
C TYR A 49 9.65 -10.14 12.36
N LEU A 50 9.30 -10.29 11.08
CA LEU A 50 8.76 -9.25 10.22
C LEU A 50 7.30 -9.55 9.86
N ALA A 51 6.38 -8.72 10.33
CA ALA A 51 4.99 -8.73 9.89
C ALA A 51 4.81 -7.80 8.68
N THR A 52 3.94 -8.17 7.75
CA THR A 52 3.59 -7.30 6.61
C THR A 52 2.10 -7.29 6.38
N SER A 53 1.57 -6.17 5.88
CA SER A 53 0.21 -6.10 5.36
C SER A 53 0.19 -6.36 3.85
N ALA A 54 -0.77 -7.16 3.40
CA ALA A 54 -1.18 -7.20 2.00
C ALA A 54 -2.04 -5.96 1.70
N ASN A 55 -1.90 -5.36 0.51
CA ASN A 55 -2.75 -4.23 0.13
C ASN A 55 -4.22 -4.68 0.01
N SER A 56 -5.15 -3.74 0.13
CA SER A 56 -6.60 -4.01 0.10
C SER A 56 -7.08 -4.62 -1.21
N ASP A 57 -6.34 -4.42 -2.30
CA ASP A 57 -6.58 -4.99 -3.63
C ASP A 57 -5.94 -6.37 -3.84
N GLN A 58 -5.35 -6.97 -2.80
CA GLN A 58 -4.66 -8.26 -2.86
C GLN A 58 -5.30 -9.28 -1.92
N GLU A 59 -5.73 -10.39 -2.46
CA GLU A 59 -6.15 -11.54 -1.67
C GLU A 59 -4.94 -12.32 -1.13
N ILE A 60 -4.97 -12.69 0.14
CA ILE A 60 -3.90 -13.50 0.75
C ILE A 60 -4.10 -14.96 0.36
N ASN A 61 -3.40 -15.36 -0.68
CA ASN A 61 -3.37 -16.72 -1.21
C ASN A 61 -1.92 -17.21 -1.37
N ALA A 62 -1.75 -18.45 -1.82
CA ALA A 62 -0.44 -19.05 -2.02
C ALA A 62 0.43 -18.28 -3.03
N GLU A 63 -0.20 -17.67 -4.02
CA GLU A 63 0.47 -16.85 -5.05
C GLU A 63 1.05 -15.58 -4.44
N LEU A 64 0.27 -14.81 -3.67
CA LEU A 64 0.75 -13.62 -2.97
C LEU A 64 1.91 -13.95 -2.02
N ILE A 65 1.80 -15.07 -1.29
CA ILE A 65 2.85 -15.52 -0.38
C ILE A 65 4.14 -15.84 -1.15
N SER A 66 4.03 -16.51 -2.30
CA SER A 66 5.18 -16.81 -3.17
C SER A 66 5.82 -15.55 -3.72
N ASP A 67 5.03 -14.63 -4.25
CA ASP A 67 5.49 -13.34 -4.79
C ASP A 67 6.17 -12.49 -3.71
N PHE A 68 5.63 -12.48 -2.51
CA PHE A 68 6.23 -11.76 -1.38
C PHE A 68 7.59 -12.34 -1.00
N ARG A 69 7.71 -13.68 -0.96
CA ARG A 69 8.99 -14.36 -0.72
C ARG A 69 10.02 -14.01 -1.76
N GLU A 70 9.66 -14.06 -3.03
CA GLU A 70 10.55 -13.78 -4.15
C GLU A 70 11.08 -12.34 -4.09
N ARG A 71 10.21 -11.38 -3.87
CA ARG A 71 10.60 -9.95 -3.75
C ARG A 71 11.52 -9.68 -2.56
N LEU A 72 11.27 -10.29 -1.41
CA LEU A 72 12.12 -10.14 -0.24
C LEU A 72 13.38 -10.99 -0.29
N HIS A 73 13.41 -12.01 -1.15
CA HIS A 73 14.52 -12.97 -1.20
C HIS A 73 15.87 -12.26 -1.36
N SER A 74 16.00 -11.36 -2.30
CA SER A 74 17.25 -10.64 -2.57
C SER A 74 17.70 -9.79 -1.38
N VAL A 75 16.77 -9.11 -0.70
CA VAL A 75 17.07 -8.28 0.49
C VAL A 75 17.47 -9.15 1.67
N VAL A 76 16.73 -10.21 1.92
CA VAL A 76 16.99 -11.15 3.03
C VAL A 76 18.32 -11.89 2.82
N VAL A 77 18.58 -12.37 1.61
CA VAL A 77 19.84 -13.05 1.28
C VAL A 77 21.01 -12.09 1.39
N GLY A 78 20.91 -10.89 0.81
CA GLY A 78 21.95 -9.87 0.91
C GLY A 78 22.26 -9.48 2.35
N TYR A 79 21.22 -9.29 3.19
CA TYR A 79 21.42 -9.00 4.62
C TYR A 79 22.10 -10.17 5.34
N ARG A 80 21.68 -11.43 5.07
CA ARG A 80 22.27 -12.61 5.67
C ARG A 80 23.73 -12.87 5.28
N GLN A 81 24.16 -12.40 4.11
CA GLN A 81 25.59 -12.46 3.76
C GLN A 81 26.45 -11.63 4.73
N LEU A 82 25.92 -10.53 5.23
CA LEU A 82 26.58 -9.67 6.21
C LEU A 82 26.31 -10.11 7.66
N HIS A 83 25.19 -10.80 7.90
CA HIS A 83 24.70 -11.22 9.21
C HIS A 83 24.24 -12.68 9.18
N PRO A 84 25.15 -13.67 9.03
CA PRO A 84 24.82 -15.08 8.76
C PRO A 84 24.02 -15.77 9.88
N ALA A 85 24.17 -15.31 11.12
CA ALA A 85 23.41 -15.82 12.26
C ALA A 85 21.94 -15.39 12.27
N THR A 86 21.53 -14.38 11.47
CA THR A 86 20.16 -13.89 11.48
C THR A 86 19.23 -14.85 10.75
N ARG A 87 18.12 -15.19 11.40
CA ARG A 87 16.99 -15.93 10.84
C ARG A 87 15.77 -15.01 10.73
N PHE A 88 15.00 -15.17 9.66
CA PHE A 88 13.80 -14.38 9.42
C PHE A 88 12.55 -15.24 9.58
N GLN A 89 11.58 -14.70 10.30
CA GLN A 89 10.21 -15.20 10.34
C GLN A 89 9.29 -14.13 9.72
N PHE A 90 8.34 -14.56 8.89
CA PHE A 90 7.40 -13.65 8.23
C PHE A 90 5.97 -13.98 8.64
N GLY A 91 5.17 -12.92 8.82
CA GLY A 91 3.72 -13.01 8.96
C GLY A 91 3.06 -12.07 7.97
N ILE A 92 2.07 -12.55 7.20
CA ILE A 92 1.29 -11.74 6.25
C ILE A 92 -0.12 -11.58 6.79
N TYR A 93 -0.63 -10.35 6.80
CA TYR A 93 -1.93 -9.99 7.34
C TYR A 93 -2.70 -9.16 6.31
N PRO A 94 -4.05 -9.23 6.28
CA PRO A 94 -4.85 -8.26 5.55
C PRO A 94 -4.59 -6.85 6.08
N ASP A 95 -4.51 -5.85 5.21
CA ASP A 95 -4.23 -4.46 5.62
C ASP A 95 -5.28 -3.95 6.63
N ALA A 96 -6.57 -4.22 6.37
CA ALA A 96 -7.65 -3.87 7.29
C ALA A 96 -7.58 -4.58 8.66
N GLY A 97 -6.91 -5.73 8.77
CA GLY A 97 -6.86 -6.56 9.99
C GLY A 97 -5.55 -6.47 10.77
N ILE A 98 -4.50 -5.87 10.20
CA ILE A 98 -3.17 -5.93 10.81
C ILE A 98 -3.09 -5.21 12.16
N VAL A 99 -3.77 -4.08 12.32
CA VAL A 99 -3.76 -3.31 13.58
C VAL A 99 -4.31 -4.15 14.73
N GLU A 100 -5.45 -4.82 14.51
CA GLU A 100 -6.04 -5.68 15.53
C GLU A 100 -5.19 -6.94 15.78
N ALA A 101 -4.60 -7.50 14.73
CA ALA A 101 -3.66 -8.59 14.88
C ALA A 101 -2.45 -8.20 15.74
N MET A 102 -1.88 -7.01 15.52
CA MET A 102 -0.76 -6.50 16.32
C MET A 102 -1.17 -6.24 17.77
N ARG A 103 -2.38 -5.72 18.00
CA ARG A 103 -2.91 -5.55 19.35
C ARG A 103 -2.97 -6.87 20.13
N ARG A 104 -3.52 -7.93 19.51
CA ARG A 104 -3.58 -9.26 20.14
C ARG A 104 -2.18 -9.83 20.37
N ARG A 105 -1.28 -9.72 19.40
CA ARG A 105 0.09 -10.26 19.51
C ARG A 105 0.92 -9.54 20.57
N ASN A 106 0.84 -8.21 20.64
CA ASN A 106 1.56 -7.42 21.65
C ASN A 106 1.09 -7.75 23.07
N ARG A 107 -0.22 -7.98 23.27
CA ARG A 107 -0.76 -8.42 24.58
C ARG A 107 -0.22 -9.79 25.01
N ALA A 108 0.06 -10.67 24.03
CA ALA A 108 0.62 -11.99 24.28
C ALA A 108 2.16 -11.98 24.36
N GLY A 109 2.84 -10.83 24.24
CA GLY A 109 4.30 -10.74 24.18
C GLY A 109 4.91 -11.32 22.90
N LEU A 110 4.11 -11.55 21.86
CA LEU A 110 4.48 -12.18 20.59
C LEU A 110 4.47 -11.19 19.42
N GLY A 111 4.59 -9.89 19.71
CA GLY A 111 4.65 -8.85 18.69
C GLY A 111 5.86 -9.01 17.76
N PRO A 112 5.78 -8.50 16.50
CA PRO A 112 6.90 -8.53 15.59
C PRO A 112 8.00 -7.53 15.97
N ASP A 113 9.21 -7.74 15.47
CA ASP A 113 10.31 -6.79 15.60
C ASP A 113 10.18 -5.64 14.60
N LEU A 114 9.68 -5.94 13.39
CA LEU A 114 9.42 -5.00 12.33
C LEU A 114 8.06 -5.25 11.68
N MET A 115 7.46 -4.18 11.18
CA MET A 115 6.22 -4.24 10.41
C MET A 115 6.42 -3.50 9.08
N PHE A 116 6.30 -4.22 7.96
CA PHE A 116 6.32 -3.64 6.62
C PHE A 116 4.89 -3.36 6.17
N VAL A 117 4.46 -2.12 6.36
CA VAL A 117 3.06 -1.69 6.23
C VAL A 117 2.93 -0.41 5.41
N ASN A 118 1.70 -0.02 5.08
CA ASN A 118 1.43 1.29 4.52
C ASN A 118 1.73 2.39 5.54
N GLY A 119 2.12 3.58 5.06
CA GLY A 119 2.47 4.70 5.93
C GLY A 119 1.35 5.08 6.90
N ASP A 120 0.10 5.10 6.42
CA ASP A 120 -1.08 5.39 7.26
C ASP A 120 -1.28 4.34 8.34
N THR A 121 -1.10 3.07 8.00
CA THR A 121 -1.14 1.95 8.96
C THR A 121 -0.03 2.09 10.00
N ALA A 122 1.18 2.51 9.61
CA ALA A 122 2.29 2.74 10.54
C ALA A 122 1.97 3.87 11.54
N LYS A 123 1.43 4.99 11.06
CA LYS A 123 0.98 6.09 11.92
C LYS A 123 -0.05 5.59 12.93
N GLN A 124 -1.06 4.87 12.47
CA GLN A 124 -2.08 4.28 13.32
C GLN A 124 -1.50 3.34 14.39
N LEU A 125 -0.51 2.52 14.04
CA LEU A 125 0.14 1.62 14.99
C LEU A 125 0.91 2.38 16.07
N VAL A 126 1.59 3.47 15.71
CA VAL A 126 2.31 4.32 16.68
C VAL A 126 1.33 5.07 17.57
N ASP A 127 0.30 5.73 17.01
CA ASP A 127 -0.70 6.49 17.75
C ASP A 127 -1.47 5.62 18.77
N GLN A 128 -1.68 4.33 18.45
CA GLN A 128 -2.32 3.36 19.35
C GLN A 128 -1.30 2.66 20.28
N GLY A 129 -0.04 3.05 20.28
CA GLY A 129 1.00 2.44 21.11
C GLY A 129 1.26 0.97 20.80
N LEU A 130 1.02 0.53 19.56
CA LEU A 130 1.27 -0.83 19.07
C LEU A 130 2.62 -0.95 18.35
N ALA A 131 3.21 0.17 17.96
CA ALA A 131 4.55 0.31 17.41
C ALA A 131 5.28 1.43 18.15
N ASP A 132 6.61 1.39 18.12
CA ASP A 132 7.43 2.48 18.63
C ASP A 132 7.81 3.46 17.51
N PRO A 133 7.99 4.76 17.84
CA PRO A 133 8.55 5.73 16.91
C PRO A 133 9.87 5.26 16.32
N PHE A 134 10.06 5.50 15.02
CA PHE A 134 11.31 5.15 14.35
C PHE A 134 12.38 6.22 14.65
N PRO A 135 13.57 5.85 15.17
CA PRO A 135 14.64 6.81 15.44
C PRO A 135 15.28 7.27 14.13
N LEU A 136 15.09 8.55 13.81
CA LEU A 136 15.65 9.17 12.62
C LEU A 136 16.95 9.89 12.97
N THR A 137 18.06 9.46 12.35
CA THR A 137 19.35 10.17 12.43
C THR A 137 19.49 11.12 11.26
N PRO A 138 20.28 12.22 11.38
CA PRO A 138 20.51 13.16 10.27
C PRO A 138 20.98 12.47 8.97
N SER A 139 21.80 11.44 9.08
CA SER A 139 22.29 10.66 7.94
C SER A 139 21.19 9.86 7.26
N LEU A 140 20.23 9.32 8.01
CA LEU A 140 19.05 8.65 7.44
C LEU A 140 18.07 9.66 6.86
N GLU A 141 17.82 10.75 7.56
CA GLU A 141 16.90 11.80 7.11
C GLU A 141 17.29 12.33 5.73
N HIS A 142 18.56 12.54 5.49
CA HIS A 142 19.09 13.01 4.20
C HIS A 142 18.78 12.08 3.02
N LEU A 143 18.51 10.80 3.26
CA LEU A 143 18.23 9.84 2.19
C LEU A 143 16.83 9.99 1.56
N PHE A 144 15.94 10.73 2.20
CA PHE A 144 14.54 10.78 1.79
C PHE A 144 14.11 12.17 1.32
N ASN A 145 13.02 12.21 0.57
CA ASN A 145 12.33 13.46 0.28
C ASN A 145 11.69 14.00 1.57
N PRO A 146 11.91 15.26 1.95
CA PRO A 146 11.31 15.85 3.14
C PRO A 146 9.77 15.72 3.19
N ALA A 147 9.09 15.80 2.04
CA ALA A 147 7.66 15.63 1.96
C ALA A 147 7.20 14.21 2.35
N ASP A 148 7.97 13.17 1.99
CA ASP A 148 7.66 11.79 2.37
C ASP A 148 7.87 11.56 3.87
N LEU A 149 8.92 12.13 4.45
CA LEU A 149 9.13 12.08 5.90
C LEU A 149 8.02 12.83 6.65
N GLN A 150 7.61 13.99 6.16
CA GLN A 150 6.51 14.76 6.77
C GLN A 150 5.20 13.97 6.77
N ARG A 151 4.89 13.25 5.69
CA ARG A 151 3.72 12.35 5.63
C ARG A 151 3.76 11.24 6.67
N MET A 152 4.97 10.81 7.08
CA MET A 152 5.15 9.73 8.07
C MET A 152 5.22 10.24 9.51
N ARG A 153 5.13 11.54 9.75
CA ARG A 153 5.04 12.06 11.11
C ARG A 153 3.63 11.88 11.68
N THR A 154 3.59 11.46 12.91
CA THR A 154 2.37 11.44 13.75
C THR A 154 2.02 12.84 14.20
N ASP A 155 0.88 13.03 14.84
CA ASP A 155 0.47 14.32 15.39
C ASP A 155 1.45 14.82 16.48
N SER A 156 2.12 13.89 17.17
CA SER A 156 3.20 14.23 18.15
C SER A 156 4.52 14.60 17.48
N GLY A 157 4.62 14.59 16.14
CA GLY A 157 5.84 14.85 15.39
C GLY A 157 6.80 13.66 15.27
N ALA A 158 6.49 12.53 15.90
CA ALA A 158 7.31 11.32 15.84
C ALA A 158 7.24 10.67 14.46
N LEU A 159 8.33 10.03 13.98
CA LEU A 159 8.33 9.29 12.74
C LEU A 159 7.72 7.90 12.95
N ALA A 160 6.63 7.58 12.26
CA ALA A 160 5.92 6.32 12.41
C ALA A 160 6.64 5.11 11.78
N GLY A 161 7.48 5.34 10.80
CA GLY A 161 8.23 4.28 10.13
C GLY A 161 9.20 4.82 9.09
N LEU A 162 10.21 4.03 8.75
CA LEU A 162 11.21 4.37 7.75
C LEU A 162 10.66 4.08 6.35
N PRO A 163 10.56 5.07 5.43
CA PRO A 163 10.12 4.83 4.06
C PRO A 163 11.05 3.87 3.31
N ILE A 164 10.49 2.86 2.65
CA ILE A 164 11.26 1.86 1.89
C ILE A 164 10.92 1.95 0.41
N LEU A 165 9.65 1.92 0.06
CA LEU A 165 9.18 1.85 -1.32
C LEU A 165 8.02 2.80 -1.55
N ILE A 166 7.92 3.29 -2.79
CA ILE A 166 6.79 4.07 -3.28
C ILE A 166 6.00 3.20 -4.27
N GLN A 167 4.71 3.13 -4.06
CA GLN A 167 3.73 2.50 -4.94
C GLN A 167 2.83 3.58 -5.51
N THR A 168 2.47 3.47 -6.78
CA THR A 168 1.61 4.46 -7.44
C THR A 168 0.55 3.79 -8.30
N GLN A 169 -0.39 4.58 -8.81
CA GLN A 169 -1.38 4.13 -9.79
C GLN A 169 -0.84 4.36 -11.21
N VAL A 170 -1.15 3.44 -12.11
CA VAL A 170 -0.84 3.51 -13.55
C VAL A 170 -2.05 3.05 -14.35
N ALA A 171 -2.04 3.24 -15.66
CA ALA A 171 -3.00 2.61 -16.55
C ALA A 171 -2.54 1.19 -16.92
N CYS A 172 -3.43 0.21 -16.73
CA CYS A 172 -3.28 -1.16 -17.22
C CYS A 172 -4.24 -1.39 -18.38
N PHE A 173 -3.76 -1.93 -19.50
CA PHE A 173 -4.60 -2.15 -20.67
C PHE A 173 -4.21 -3.44 -21.43
N ASN A 174 -5.12 -3.96 -22.22
CA ASN A 174 -4.87 -5.10 -23.08
C ASN A 174 -4.34 -4.62 -24.43
N ARG A 175 -3.03 -4.81 -24.69
CA ARG A 175 -2.34 -4.34 -25.93
C ARG A 175 -2.93 -4.89 -27.21
N ARG A 176 -3.44 -6.13 -27.18
CA ARG A 176 -4.00 -6.76 -28.36
C ARG A 176 -5.31 -6.10 -28.77
N ARG A 177 -6.13 -5.71 -27.79
CA ARG A 177 -7.47 -5.14 -28.05
C ARG A 177 -7.43 -3.61 -28.11
N LEU A 178 -6.55 -2.99 -27.33
CA LEU A 178 -6.36 -1.55 -27.27
C LEU A 178 -4.86 -1.25 -27.46
N PRO A 179 -4.34 -1.28 -28.71
CA PRO A 179 -2.90 -1.11 -28.99
C PRO A 179 -2.40 0.29 -28.60
N ASP A 180 -3.24 1.32 -28.77
CA ASP A 180 -2.94 2.70 -28.44
C ASP A 180 -3.73 3.10 -27.17
N PRO A 181 -3.07 3.11 -25.99
CA PRO A 181 -3.74 3.47 -24.75
C PRO A 181 -4.16 4.96 -24.75
N PRO A 182 -5.29 5.32 -24.11
CA PRO A 182 -5.74 6.68 -23.99
C PRO A 182 -4.75 7.57 -23.22
N ASP A 183 -4.34 8.70 -23.78
CA ASP A 183 -3.45 9.68 -23.17
C ASP A 183 -4.21 10.79 -22.44
N THR A 184 -5.50 10.97 -22.76
CA THR A 184 -6.36 11.98 -22.14
C THR A 184 -7.67 11.37 -21.64
N LEU A 185 -8.34 12.08 -20.71
CA LEU A 185 -9.69 11.72 -20.25
C LEU A 185 -10.70 11.65 -21.41
N GLU A 186 -10.54 12.52 -22.42
CA GLU A 186 -11.40 12.51 -23.60
C GLU A 186 -11.12 11.29 -24.48
N ASP A 187 -9.83 10.93 -24.69
CA ASP A 187 -9.44 9.72 -25.44
C ASP A 187 -9.99 8.46 -24.78
N LEU A 188 -10.03 8.43 -23.44
CA LEU A 188 -10.59 7.33 -22.69
C LEU A 188 -12.08 7.13 -22.97
N LEU A 189 -12.87 8.21 -22.98
CA LEU A 189 -14.28 8.15 -23.35
C LEU A 189 -14.47 7.82 -24.84
N ARG A 190 -13.61 8.34 -25.71
CA ARG A 190 -13.61 7.98 -27.14
C ARG A 190 -13.26 6.50 -27.36
N ALA A 191 -12.36 5.92 -26.59
CA ALA A 191 -12.06 4.50 -26.65
C ALA A 191 -13.29 3.66 -26.27
N SER A 192 -14.01 4.05 -25.21
CA SER A 192 -15.29 3.45 -24.82
C SER A 192 -16.33 3.53 -25.96
N ALA A 193 -16.48 4.70 -26.59
CA ALA A 193 -17.41 4.90 -27.71
C ALA A 193 -17.04 4.04 -28.94
N ARG A 194 -15.76 3.71 -29.12
CA ARG A 194 -15.28 2.79 -30.18
C ARG A 194 -15.44 1.31 -29.82
N GLY A 195 -16.01 0.99 -28.67
CA GLY A 195 -16.34 -0.39 -28.27
C GLY A 195 -15.38 -1.02 -27.27
N HIS A 196 -14.35 -0.31 -26.79
CA HIS A 196 -13.45 -0.82 -25.77
C HIS A 196 -14.07 -0.72 -24.37
N SER A 197 -13.92 -1.79 -23.58
CA SER A 197 -14.47 -1.85 -22.23
C SER A 197 -13.51 -1.24 -21.21
N VAL A 198 -14.00 -0.20 -20.52
CA VAL A 198 -13.25 0.54 -19.49
C VAL A 198 -13.80 0.24 -18.12
N GLY A 199 -12.94 -0.07 -17.15
CA GLY A 199 -13.34 -0.33 -15.78
C GLY A 199 -12.75 0.69 -14.80
N PHE A 200 -13.57 1.14 -13.85
CA PHE A 200 -13.14 1.94 -12.71
C PHE A 200 -13.57 1.26 -11.41
N SER A 201 -12.84 1.50 -10.33
CA SER A 201 -13.37 1.32 -8.98
C SER A 201 -14.10 2.58 -8.57
N ILE A 202 -15.29 2.46 -7.95
CA ILE A 202 -16.03 3.62 -7.43
C ILE A 202 -15.37 4.22 -6.17
N GLU A 203 -14.38 3.54 -5.59
CA GLU A 203 -13.64 4.04 -4.43
C GLU A 203 -12.98 5.38 -4.74
N LEU A 204 -13.28 6.41 -3.95
CA LEU A 204 -12.77 7.77 -4.14
C LEU A 204 -11.24 7.80 -4.26
N LYS A 205 -10.52 7.03 -3.44
CA LYS A 205 -9.05 6.91 -3.51
C LYS A 205 -8.58 6.38 -4.87
N SER A 206 -9.35 5.50 -5.49
CA SER A 206 -9.04 4.92 -6.79
C SER A 206 -9.35 5.87 -7.94
N LEU A 207 -10.35 6.75 -7.77
CA LEU A 207 -10.80 7.74 -8.76
C LEU A 207 -10.07 9.07 -8.67
N PHE A 208 -9.44 9.39 -7.53
CA PHE A 208 -8.95 10.73 -7.24
C PHE A 208 -7.90 11.27 -8.23
N TRP A 209 -7.21 10.39 -8.95
CA TRP A 209 -6.28 10.80 -9.99
C TRP A 209 -6.96 11.65 -11.09
N THR A 210 -8.25 11.43 -11.35
CA THR A 210 -9.04 12.18 -12.34
C THR A 210 -9.26 13.62 -11.94
N ALA A 211 -9.20 13.93 -10.64
CA ALA A 211 -9.33 15.31 -10.15
C ALA A 211 -8.20 16.21 -10.66
N GLY A 212 -6.98 15.69 -10.74
CA GLY A 212 -5.86 16.41 -11.36
C GLY A 212 -6.06 16.64 -12.84
N SER A 213 -6.42 15.59 -13.57
CA SER A 213 -6.67 15.65 -15.02
C SER A 213 -7.80 16.62 -15.37
N ALA A 214 -8.84 16.71 -14.55
CA ALA A 214 -9.95 17.65 -14.71
C ALA A 214 -9.67 19.07 -14.19
N GLY A 215 -8.52 19.30 -13.50
CA GLY A 215 -8.12 20.63 -13.01
C GLY A 215 -8.70 21.03 -11.66
N SER A 216 -9.33 20.12 -10.92
CA SER A 216 -9.96 20.41 -9.63
C SER A 216 -9.05 20.24 -8.41
N PHE A 217 -7.83 19.70 -8.59
CA PHE A 217 -6.94 19.37 -7.48
C PHE A 217 -6.65 20.55 -6.55
N GLU A 218 -6.29 21.72 -7.10
CA GLU A 218 -5.97 22.92 -6.30
C GLU A 218 -7.19 23.47 -5.56
N ALA A 219 -8.38 23.38 -6.17
CA ALA A 219 -9.62 23.78 -5.53
C ALA A 219 -9.94 22.87 -4.32
N ILE A 220 -9.80 21.55 -4.49
CA ILE A 220 -10.00 20.59 -3.40
C ILE A 220 -8.96 20.83 -2.29
N GLN A 221 -7.70 21.07 -2.63
CA GLN A 221 -6.65 21.41 -1.67
C GLN A 221 -7.00 22.66 -0.85
N ARG A 222 -7.48 23.73 -1.51
CA ARG A 222 -7.90 24.95 -0.82
C ARG A 222 -9.09 24.69 0.11
N ALA A 223 -10.11 23.95 -0.37
CA ALA A 223 -11.27 23.57 0.44
C ALA A 223 -10.84 22.76 1.68
N THR A 224 -9.98 21.77 1.51
CA THR A 224 -9.45 20.94 2.63
C THR A 224 -8.68 21.77 3.65
N ALA A 225 -8.02 22.85 3.21
CA ALA A 225 -7.36 23.82 4.09
C ALA A 225 -8.32 24.85 4.72
N GLY A 226 -9.63 24.71 4.53
CA GLY A 226 -10.63 25.66 5.04
C GLY A 226 -10.60 27.04 4.39
N LYS A 227 -9.96 27.17 3.21
CA LYS A 227 -9.85 28.43 2.50
C LYS A 227 -11.03 28.63 1.55
N PRO A 228 -11.55 29.86 1.41
CA PRO A 228 -12.63 30.15 0.47
C PRO A 228 -12.21 29.88 -0.97
N LEU A 229 -13.17 29.38 -1.76
CA LEU A 229 -12.97 29.11 -3.18
C LEU A 229 -13.46 30.28 -4.04
N GLU A 230 -12.71 30.57 -5.09
CA GLU A 230 -13.14 31.46 -6.16
C GLU A 230 -14.16 30.76 -7.07
N PRO A 231 -15.02 31.51 -7.83
CA PRO A 231 -15.99 30.91 -8.73
C PRO A 231 -15.39 29.88 -9.71
N LYS A 232 -14.23 30.18 -10.32
CA LYS A 232 -13.52 29.26 -11.22
C LYS A 232 -13.06 27.97 -10.54
N GLN A 233 -12.70 28.02 -9.26
CA GLN A 233 -12.30 26.85 -8.49
C GLN A 233 -13.50 25.97 -8.18
N MET A 234 -14.65 26.57 -7.86
CA MET A 234 -15.91 25.83 -7.71
C MET A 234 -16.32 25.17 -9.02
N GLU A 235 -16.24 25.90 -10.15
CA GLU A 235 -16.52 25.37 -11.49
C GLU A 235 -15.58 24.19 -11.84
N SER A 236 -14.31 24.23 -11.44
CA SER A 236 -13.39 23.12 -11.71
C SER A 236 -13.80 21.84 -10.98
N ILE A 237 -14.30 21.94 -9.75
CA ILE A 237 -14.83 20.79 -9.00
C ILE A 237 -16.10 20.25 -9.68
N GLU A 238 -17.01 21.14 -10.09
CA GLU A 238 -18.23 20.77 -10.82
C GLU A 238 -17.86 20.05 -12.14
N THR A 239 -16.87 20.56 -12.88
CA THR A 239 -16.36 19.95 -14.12
C THR A 239 -15.82 18.54 -13.89
N TRP A 240 -15.04 18.32 -12.84
CA TRP A 240 -14.56 16.99 -12.46
C TRP A 240 -15.70 16.02 -12.18
N LEU A 241 -16.66 16.45 -11.35
CA LEU A 241 -17.81 15.62 -10.98
C LEU A 241 -18.74 15.36 -12.18
N ALA A 242 -18.91 16.34 -13.06
CA ALA A 242 -19.64 16.17 -14.32
C ALA A 242 -18.94 15.15 -15.23
N TRP A 243 -17.61 15.15 -15.28
CA TRP A 243 -16.86 14.14 -16.01
C TRP A 243 -17.09 12.72 -15.45
N LEU A 244 -17.06 12.54 -14.12
CA LEU A 244 -17.33 11.24 -13.48
C LEU A 244 -18.73 10.74 -13.79
N GLN A 245 -19.75 11.61 -13.71
CA GLN A 245 -21.12 11.26 -14.04
C GLN A 245 -21.29 10.97 -15.54
N ASN A 246 -20.65 11.75 -16.41
CA ASN A 246 -20.66 11.47 -17.85
C ASN A 246 -19.98 10.11 -18.15
N ALA A 247 -18.86 9.79 -17.49
CA ALA A 247 -18.18 8.52 -17.64
C ALA A 247 -19.08 7.34 -17.23
N SER A 248 -19.85 7.47 -16.14
CA SER A 248 -20.76 6.40 -15.69
C SER A 248 -21.94 6.16 -16.66
N ASN A 249 -22.30 7.16 -17.46
CA ASN A 249 -23.34 7.06 -18.46
C ASN A 249 -22.87 6.45 -19.80
N GLN A 250 -21.56 6.19 -19.95
CA GLN A 250 -21.04 5.58 -21.18
C GLN A 250 -21.33 4.08 -21.19
N GLN A 251 -21.81 3.56 -22.33
CA GLN A 251 -22.25 2.18 -22.48
C GLN A 251 -21.17 1.12 -22.15
N ARG A 252 -19.91 1.45 -22.36
CA ARG A 252 -18.75 0.55 -22.16
C ARG A 252 -17.85 0.95 -20.99
N VAL A 253 -18.32 1.83 -20.12
CA VAL A 253 -17.66 2.17 -18.88
C VAL A 253 -18.41 1.53 -17.72
N THR A 254 -17.69 0.81 -16.87
CA THR A 254 -18.27 0.13 -15.69
C THR A 254 -17.57 0.56 -14.42
N PHE A 255 -18.34 1.00 -13.43
CA PHE A 255 -17.86 1.29 -12.10
C PHE A 255 -18.08 0.07 -11.20
N TYR A 256 -16.99 -0.49 -10.67
CA TYR A 256 -16.98 -1.64 -9.78
C TYR A 256 -16.93 -1.18 -8.32
N ALA A 257 -17.50 -1.97 -7.42
CA ALA A 257 -17.53 -1.65 -5.99
C ALA A 257 -16.12 -1.54 -5.37
N SER A 258 -15.12 -2.24 -5.93
CA SER A 258 -13.74 -2.21 -5.44
C SER A 258 -12.72 -2.34 -6.57
N GLN A 259 -11.49 -1.90 -6.30
CA GLN A 259 -10.37 -2.11 -7.20
C GLN A 259 -10.07 -3.60 -7.44
N THR A 260 -10.28 -4.46 -6.44
CA THR A 260 -10.14 -5.91 -6.57
C THR A 260 -11.09 -6.48 -7.62
N SER A 261 -12.36 -6.05 -7.61
CA SER A 261 -13.36 -6.50 -8.60
C SER A 261 -12.98 -6.05 -10.01
N ALA A 262 -12.56 -4.80 -10.20
CA ALA A 262 -12.09 -4.31 -11.49
C ALA A 262 -10.87 -5.09 -12.01
N LEU A 263 -9.90 -5.41 -11.14
CA LEU A 263 -8.73 -6.21 -11.46
C LEU A 263 -9.09 -7.65 -11.86
N GLN A 264 -10.07 -8.27 -11.19
CA GLN A 264 -10.56 -9.61 -11.53
C GLN A 264 -11.18 -9.63 -12.93
N GLU A 265 -12.02 -8.64 -13.25
CA GLU A 265 -12.64 -8.50 -14.57
C GLU A 265 -11.62 -8.25 -15.69
N PHE A 266 -10.62 -7.39 -15.42
CA PHE A 266 -9.54 -7.14 -16.35
C PHE A 266 -8.66 -8.39 -16.57
N SER A 267 -8.30 -9.08 -15.50
CA SER A 267 -7.53 -10.33 -15.56
C SER A 267 -8.25 -11.45 -16.30
N ALA A 268 -9.58 -11.45 -16.25
CA ALA A 268 -10.42 -12.39 -16.99
C ALA A 268 -10.67 -11.97 -18.46
N GLY A 269 -10.08 -10.85 -18.89
CA GLY A 269 -10.19 -10.36 -20.25
C GLY A 269 -11.54 -9.72 -20.60
N ARG A 270 -12.36 -9.35 -19.61
CA ARG A 270 -13.63 -8.66 -19.82
C ARG A 270 -13.51 -7.15 -19.92
N LEU A 271 -12.38 -6.59 -19.50
CA LEU A 271 -12.04 -5.18 -19.64
C LEU A 271 -10.81 -5.00 -20.52
N ASP A 272 -10.74 -3.87 -21.22
CA ASP A 272 -9.63 -3.51 -22.08
C ASP A 272 -8.71 -2.51 -21.41
N TRP A 273 -9.22 -1.70 -20.47
CA TRP A 273 -8.48 -0.68 -19.75
C TRP A 273 -8.99 -0.52 -18.33
N ILE A 274 -8.07 -0.35 -17.37
CA ILE A 274 -8.35 0.01 -15.96
C ILE A 274 -7.25 0.88 -15.38
N PRO A 275 -7.51 1.77 -14.40
CA PRO A 275 -6.48 2.23 -13.50
C PRO A 275 -6.08 1.07 -12.59
N CYS A 276 -4.80 0.85 -12.37
CA CYS A 276 -4.32 -0.24 -11.53
C CYS A 276 -3.20 0.25 -10.59
N SER A 277 -3.02 -0.44 -9.47
CA SER A 277 -1.85 -0.22 -8.62
C SER A 277 -0.62 -0.87 -9.25
N SER A 278 0.53 -0.21 -9.18
CA SER A 278 1.78 -0.75 -9.70
C SER A 278 2.17 -2.09 -9.08
N VAL A 279 1.72 -2.39 -7.87
CA VAL A 279 1.98 -3.67 -7.19
C VAL A 279 1.15 -4.83 -7.73
N SER A 280 0.09 -4.57 -8.49
CA SER A 280 -0.73 -5.61 -9.12
C SER A 280 -0.12 -6.12 -10.42
N LEU A 281 0.89 -5.42 -10.97
CA LEU A 281 1.52 -5.74 -12.26
C LEU A 281 2.11 -7.16 -12.33
N PRO A 282 2.77 -7.74 -11.30
CA PRO A 282 3.29 -9.11 -11.40
C PRO A 282 2.18 -10.14 -11.62
N GLY A 283 1.11 -10.06 -10.84
CA GLY A 283 -0.05 -10.95 -11.00
C GLY A 283 -0.71 -10.78 -12.38
N LEU A 284 -0.84 -9.54 -12.86
CA LEU A 284 -1.37 -9.25 -14.20
C LEU A 284 -0.45 -9.79 -15.30
N ARG A 285 0.88 -9.62 -15.19
CA ARG A 285 1.86 -10.16 -16.16
C ARG A 285 1.79 -11.68 -16.24
N LYS A 286 1.62 -12.35 -15.09
CA LYS A 286 1.50 -13.79 -15.03
C LYS A 286 0.25 -14.32 -15.77
N ARG A 287 -0.84 -13.55 -15.72
CA ARG A 287 -2.12 -13.94 -16.32
C ARG A 287 -2.25 -13.51 -17.79
N LEU A 288 -1.79 -12.32 -18.12
CA LEU A 288 -1.97 -11.72 -19.44
C LEU A 288 -0.72 -11.80 -20.32
N GLY A 289 0.46 -12.11 -19.74
CA GLY A 289 1.71 -12.20 -20.48
C GLY A 289 2.04 -10.90 -21.23
N ASP A 290 2.37 -11.03 -22.52
CA ASP A 290 2.72 -9.93 -23.42
C ASP A 290 1.52 -9.03 -23.79
N ASP A 291 0.30 -9.49 -23.55
CA ASP A 291 -0.91 -8.69 -23.78
C ASP A 291 -1.07 -7.57 -22.75
N LEU A 292 -0.38 -7.63 -21.60
CA LEU A 292 -0.43 -6.56 -20.61
C LEU A 292 0.33 -5.33 -21.10
N GLY A 293 -0.36 -4.23 -21.28
CA GLY A 293 0.19 -2.90 -21.47
C GLY A 293 0.17 -2.10 -20.16
N VAL A 294 1.17 -1.26 -19.95
CA VAL A 294 1.27 -0.33 -18.83
C VAL A 294 1.62 1.04 -19.36
N ALA A 295 0.84 2.05 -19.00
CA ALA A 295 1.03 3.44 -19.40
C ALA A 295 0.81 4.39 -18.21
N SER A 296 1.15 5.65 -18.38
CA SER A 296 0.74 6.71 -17.46
C SER A 296 -0.78 6.83 -17.45
N LEU A 297 -1.34 7.29 -16.32
CA LEU A 297 -2.76 7.63 -16.26
C LEU A 297 -3.05 8.81 -17.20
N PRO A 298 -4.25 8.85 -17.82
CA PRO A 298 -4.62 9.90 -18.74
C PRO A 298 -4.55 11.30 -18.13
N SER A 299 -3.97 12.25 -18.84
CA SER A 299 -4.06 13.68 -18.54
C SER A 299 -5.43 14.23 -18.94
N GLY A 300 -5.63 15.52 -18.78
CA GLY A 300 -6.86 16.18 -19.24
C GLY A 300 -6.67 17.68 -19.39
N PRO A 301 -7.75 18.42 -19.68
CA PRO A 301 -7.68 19.87 -19.87
C PRO A 301 -7.17 20.63 -18.64
N GLY A 302 -7.27 20.03 -17.46
CA GLY A 302 -6.74 20.59 -16.22
C GLY A 302 -5.27 20.28 -15.95
N GLY A 303 -4.63 19.42 -16.74
CA GLY A 303 -3.22 19.06 -16.60
C GLY A 303 -2.96 17.57 -16.34
N PRO A 304 -1.87 17.23 -15.65
CA PRO A 304 -1.53 15.86 -15.35
C PRO A 304 -2.46 15.24 -14.30
N PRO A 305 -2.58 13.89 -14.27
CA PRO A 305 -3.33 13.19 -13.25
C PRO A 305 -2.76 13.46 -11.85
N SER A 306 -3.54 13.18 -10.82
CA SER A 306 -3.13 13.25 -9.42
C SER A 306 -3.23 11.87 -8.74
N PRO A 307 -2.41 10.89 -9.16
CA PRO A 307 -2.43 9.56 -8.58
C PRO A 307 -2.06 9.57 -7.10
N VAL A 308 -2.66 8.66 -6.33
CA VAL A 308 -2.36 8.51 -4.91
C VAL A 308 -1.10 7.65 -4.75
N ASN A 309 0.01 8.30 -4.39
CA ASN A 309 1.24 7.61 -4.05
C ASN A 309 1.15 7.04 -2.63
N ARG A 310 1.45 5.76 -2.49
CA ARG A 310 1.48 5.07 -1.19
C ARG A 310 2.92 4.77 -0.79
N LEU A 311 3.30 5.16 0.41
CA LEU A 311 4.58 4.78 1.01
C LEU A 311 4.44 3.44 1.72
N ARG A 312 5.36 2.53 1.44
CA ARG A 312 5.56 1.31 2.24
C ARG A 312 6.73 1.56 3.17
N VAL A 313 6.52 1.34 4.44
CA VAL A 313 7.47 1.71 5.49
C VAL A 313 7.80 0.52 6.39
N LEU A 314 8.96 0.57 7.03
CA LEU A 314 9.30 -0.30 8.15
C LEU A 314 9.01 0.43 9.46
N ALA A 315 7.98 -0.01 10.17
CA ALA A 315 7.66 0.43 11.52
C ALA A 315 8.29 -0.51 12.55
N LEU A 316 8.68 0.03 13.72
CA LEU A 316 9.31 -0.75 14.79
C LEU A 316 8.26 -1.40 15.68
N GLY A 317 8.39 -2.69 15.91
CA GLY A 317 7.57 -3.41 16.86
C GLY A 317 7.85 -3.00 18.30
N ARG A 318 6.82 -2.89 19.13
CA ARG A 318 6.93 -2.47 20.53
C ARG A 318 7.52 -3.57 21.44
N SER A 319 7.26 -4.84 21.12
CA SER A 319 7.60 -5.98 21.97
C SER A 319 9.01 -6.54 21.75
N SER A 320 9.85 -5.87 20.98
CA SER A 320 11.21 -6.32 20.69
C SER A 320 12.13 -6.24 21.90
N SER A 321 12.94 -7.27 22.12
CA SER A 321 14.08 -7.19 23.05
C SER A 321 15.10 -6.16 22.55
N ARG A 322 16.01 -5.72 23.43
CA ARG A 322 17.08 -4.78 23.00
C ARG A 322 17.89 -5.34 21.83
N ALA A 323 18.31 -6.59 21.88
CA ALA A 323 19.08 -7.23 20.81
C ALA A 323 18.27 -7.36 19.51
N SER A 324 16.98 -7.71 19.59
CA SER A 324 16.10 -7.74 18.42
C SER A 324 15.87 -6.33 17.83
N ARG A 325 15.76 -5.32 18.69
CA ARG A 325 15.65 -3.92 18.28
C ARG A 325 16.88 -3.45 17.49
N GLU A 326 18.07 -3.77 17.95
CA GLU A 326 19.33 -3.44 17.28
C GLU A 326 19.40 -4.12 15.88
N ARG A 327 19.02 -5.39 15.79
CA ARG A 327 18.91 -6.12 14.51
C ARG A 327 17.86 -5.50 13.59
N ALA A 328 16.69 -5.14 14.11
CA ALA A 328 15.63 -4.50 13.36
C ALA A 328 16.10 -3.16 12.75
N LEU A 329 16.78 -2.33 13.51
CA LEU A 329 17.36 -1.07 13.04
C LEU A 329 18.48 -1.31 12.02
N SER A 330 19.33 -2.33 12.21
CA SER A 330 20.36 -2.72 11.25
C SER A 330 19.74 -3.15 9.91
N PHE A 331 18.72 -4.01 9.94
CA PHE A 331 18.01 -4.45 8.74
C PHE A 331 17.30 -3.28 8.03
N SER A 332 16.70 -2.36 8.79
CA SER A 332 16.04 -1.18 8.24
C SER A 332 17.03 -0.27 7.50
N ARG A 333 18.22 -0.01 8.08
CA ARG A 333 19.29 0.76 7.41
C ARG A 333 19.80 0.04 6.16
N PHE A 334 19.97 -1.28 6.21
CA PHE A 334 20.34 -2.08 5.05
C PHE A 334 19.30 -1.97 3.93
N SER A 335 18.01 -1.99 4.28
CA SER A 335 16.91 -1.93 3.30
C SER A 335 16.83 -0.60 2.54
N VAL A 336 17.37 0.49 3.07
CA VAL A 336 17.44 1.80 2.39
C VAL A 336 18.77 2.08 1.71
N ASN A 337 19.70 1.12 1.74
CA ASN A 337 20.95 1.22 1.00
C ASN A 337 20.66 1.39 -0.51
N PRO A 338 21.34 2.30 -1.22
CA PRO A 338 21.08 2.57 -2.63
C PRO A 338 21.16 1.34 -3.53
N LEU A 339 22.12 0.45 -3.30
CA LEU A 339 22.27 -0.78 -4.11
C LEU A 339 21.12 -1.76 -3.87
N VAL A 340 20.69 -1.92 -2.62
CA VAL A 340 19.55 -2.77 -2.24
C VAL A 340 18.27 -2.25 -2.86
N GLN A 341 18.00 -0.95 -2.76
CA GLN A 341 16.80 -0.34 -3.32
C GLN A 341 16.78 -0.38 -4.84
N ARG A 342 17.93 -0.14 -5.48
CA ARG A 342 18.05 -0.29 -6.93
C ARG A 342 17.77 -1.72 -7.37
N SER A 343 18.32 -2.71 -6.68
CA SER A 343 18.07 -4.13 -6.97
C SER A 343 16.59 -4.49 -6.83
N LEU A 344 15.92 -4.03 -5.77
CA LEU A 344 14.48 -4.22 -5.57
C LEU A 344 13.64 -3.63 -6.70
N THR A 345 13.95 -2.40 -7.10
CA THR A 345 13.23 -1.72 -8.18
C THR A 345 13.40 -2.42 -9.52
N LEU A 346 14.63 -2.79 -9.87
CA LEU A 346 14.93 -3.48 -11.13
C LEU A 346 14.35 -4.89 -11.16
N GLY A 347 14.43 -5.62 -10.05
CA GLY A 347 13.90 -6.98 -9.97
C GLY A 347 12.38 -7.04 -10.02
N SER A 348 11.70 -6.09 -9.37
CA SER A 348 10.23 -6.07 -9.35
C SER A 348 9.62 -5.35 -10.55
N GLN A 349 10.24 -4.26 -11.01
CA GLN A 349 9.70 -3.30 -12.01
C GLN A 349 8.27 -2.82 -11.68
N THR A 350 7.95 -2.68 -10.38
CA THR A 350 6.61 -2.35 -9.91
C THR A 350 6.58 -1.30 -8.81
N VAL A 351 7.74 -1.00 -8.22
CA VAL A 351 7.87 -0.05 -7.12
C VAL A 351 9.07 0.85 -7.35
N LEU A 352 9.01 2.06 -6.79
CA LEU A 352 10.13 2.98 -6.79
C LEU A 352 10.83 3.00 -5.42
N PRO A 353 12.12 3.34 -5.40
CA PRO A 353 12.86 3.49 -4.16
C PRO A 353 12.39 4.74 -3.40
N ALA A 354 12.28 4.67 -2.08
CA ALA A 354 12.08 5.85 -1.25
C ALA A 354 13.37 6.66 -1.05
N ASN A 355 14.53 6.05 -1.27
CA ASN A 355 15.82 6.74 -1.22
C ASN A 355 15.99 7.61 -2.47
N ARG A 356 15.97 8.93 -2.30
CA ARG A 356 16.02 9.93 -3.38
C ARG A 356 17.30 9.91 -4.23
N PHE A 357 18.37 9.27 -3.75
CA PHE A 357 19.63 9.16 -4.48
C PHE A 357 19.69 7.94 -5.40
N VAL A 358 18.67 7.08 -5.37
CA VAL A 358 18.60 5.92 -6.25
C VAL A 358 18.01 6.33 -7.59
N LYS A 359 18.84 6.39 -8.60
CA LYS A 359 18.40 6.64 -9.99
C LYS A 359 17.81 5.36 -10.57
N VAL A 360 16.54 5.42 -10.94
CA VAL A 360 15.83 4.34 -11.62
C VAL A 360 16.06 4.47 -13.12
N PRO A 361 16.48 3.40 -13.82
CA PRO A 361 16.66 3.43 -15.27
C PRO A 361 15.29 3.33 -15.98
N VAL A 362 14.53 4.41 -15.95
CA VAL A 362 13.16 4.47 -16.49
C VAL A 362 13.06 4.10 -17.95
N GLN A 363 14.13 4.35 -18.74
CA GLN A 363 14.16 4.01 -20.17
C GLN A 363 14.26 2.52 -20.45
N SER A 364 14.60 1.69 -19.46
CA SER A 364 14.76 0.24 -19.65
C SER A 364 13.43 -0.53 -19.65
N SER A 365 12.32 0.11 -19.24
CA SER A 365 11.01 -0.53 -19.10
C SER A 365 9.89 0.49 -19.20
N GLN A 366 8.92 0.25 -20.10
CA GLN A 366 7.70 1.07 -20.20
C GLN A 366 6.95 1.16 -18.87
N ALA A 367 6.91 0.06 -18.11
CA ALA A 367 6.28 0.05 -16.79
C ALA A 367 7.00 0.98 -15.81
N LEU A 368 8.33 0.95 -15.74
CA LEU A 368 9.11 1.86 -14.87
C LEU A 368 8.96 3.32 -15.33
N GLN A 369 8.88 3.56 -16.62
CA GLN A 369 8.62 4.91 -17.15
C GLN A 369 7.24 5.42 -16.68
N ALA A 370 6.18 4.63 -16.86
CA ALA A 370 4.83 4.98 -16.44
C ALA A 370 4.74 5.18 -14.92
N ILE A 371 5.35 4.29 -14.14
CA ILE A 371 5.38 4.35 -12.68
C ILE A 371 6.11 5.62 -12.21
N SER A 372 7.26 5.95 -12.81
CA SER A 372 8.02 7.15 -12.45
C SER A 372 7.27 8.44 -12.81
N ALA A 373 6.63 8.49 -13.98
CA ALA A 373 5.81 9.63 -14.38
C ALA A 373 4.60 9.82 -13.45
N SER A 374 3.93 8.73 -13.09
CA SER A 374 2.81 8.75 -12.14
C SER A 374 3.25 9.15 -10.73
N GLU A 375 4.40 8.67 -10.26
CA GLU A 375 4.93 9.07 -8.96
C GLU A 375 5.17 10.58 -8.91
N MET A 376 5.84 11.14 -9.91
CA MET A 376 6.10 12.58 -10.01
C MET A 376 4.79 13.40 -10.05
N ALA A 377 3.81 12.96 -10.82
CA ALA A 377 2.50 13.60 -10.89
C ALA A 377 1.76 13.54 -9.54
N GLY A 378 1.94 12.45 -8.79
CA GLY A 378 1.31 12.23 -7.49
C GLY A 378 2.01 12.88 -6.29
N GLN A 379 3.18 13.51 -6.45
CA GLN A 379 3.92 14.11 -5.32
C GLN A 379 3.10 15.19 -4.60
N ARG A 380 2.35 16.00 -5.34
CA ARG A 380 1.47 17.04 -4.78
C ARG A 380 0.33 16.49 -3.93
N MET A 381 -0.04 15.19 -4.08
CA MET A 381 -1.04 14.53 -3.24
C MET A 381 -0.70 14.52 -1.75
N ALA A 382 0.57 14.70 -1.39
CA ALA A 382 0.98 14.83 0.00
C ALA A 382 0.24 15.97 0.75
N GLN A 383 -0.18 17.00 0.02
CA GLN A 383 -0.85 18.19 0.58
C GLN A 383 -2.31 17.93 1.02
N ILE A 384 -2.95 16.88 0.49
CA ILE A 384 -4.33 16.49 0.84
C ILE A 384 -4.43 15.05 1.34
N ALA A 385 -3.28 14.44 1.66
CA ALA A 385 -3.23 13.03 2.09
C ALA A 385 -4.13 12.76 3.32
N GLY A 386 -4.33 13.76 4.20
CA GLY A 386 -5.23 13.66 5.34
C GLY A 386 -6.67 13.36 4.94
N LEU A 387 -7.20 14.02 3.92
CA LEU A 387 -8.58 13.80 3.43
C LEU A 387 -8.80 12.36 2.94
N LEU A 388 -7.77 11.73 2.39
CA LEU A 388 -7.84 10.36 1.88
C LEU A 388 -7.42 9.30 2.90
N HIS A 389 -7.27 9.70 4.17
CA HIS A 389 -6.95 8.78 5.26
C HIS A 389 -8.19 7.98 5.67
N ASP A 390 -8.04 6.65 5.88
CA ASP A 390 -9.16 5.76 6.21
C ASP A 390 -9.92 6.11 7.50
N LYS A 391 -9.32 6.89 8.38
CA LYS A 391 -9.94 7.36 9.62
C LYS A 391 -10.51 8.77 9.53
N ASP A 392 -10.31 9.48 8.43
CA ASP A 392 -10.90 10.79 8.26
C ASP A 392 -12.41 10.62 8.03
N PRO A 393 -13.28 11.12 8.92
CA PRO A 393 -14.73 10.96 8.79
C PRO A 393 -15.26 11.60 7.50
N ARG A 394 -14.52 12.57 6.94
CA ARG A 394 -14.86 13.21 5.67
C ARG A 394 -14.74 12.27 4.49
N LEU A 395 -13.82 11.28 4.56
CA LEU A 395 -13.63 10.31 3.49
C LEU A 395 -14.90 9.47 3.25
N GLU A 396 -15.54 8.96 4.31
CA GLU A 396 -16.76 8.17 4.19
C GLU A 396 -17.91 8.99 3.60
N SER A 397 -18.08 10.24 4.07
CA SER A 397 -19.09 11.16 3.55
C SER A 397 -18.83 11.51 2.08
N ALA A 398 -17.56 11.79 1.71
CA ALA A 398 -17.19 12.07 0.33
C ALA A 398 -17.36 10.82 -0.56
N GLN A 399 -17.06 9.62 -0.07
CA GLN A 399 -17.32 8.37 -0.78
C GLN A 399 -18.81 8.16 -1.06
N SER A 400 -19.67 8.41 -0.07
CA SER A 400 -21.13 8.32 -0.23
C SER A 400 -21.65 9.30 -1.27
N LEU A 401 -21.09 10.52 -1.29
CA LEU A 401 -21.42 11.54 -2.28
C LEU A 401 -20.99 11.13 -3.70
N ILE A 402 -19.80 10.56 -3.86
CA ILE A 402 -19.35 10.03 -5.17
C ILE A 402 -20.23 8.88 -5.64
N ASN A 403 -20.65 8.00 -4.73
CA ASN A 403 -21.59 6.92 -5.06
C ASN A 403 -22.91 7.50 -5.59
N ALA A 404 -23.53 8.42 -4.86
CA ALA A 404 -24.77 9.08 -5.28
C ALA A 404 -24.63 9.80 -6.62
N LEU A 405 -23.48 10.45 -6.86
CA LEU A 405 -23.19 11.10 -8.14
C LEU A 405 -23.11 10.12 -9.32
N VAL A 406 -22.35 9.02 -9.16
CA VAL A 406 -22.14 8.01 -10.21
C VAL A 406 -23.45 7.29 -10.55
N PHE A 407 -24.33 7.08 -9.57
CA PHE A 407 -25.67 6.51 -9.78
C PHE A 407 -26.73 7.52 -10.22
N GLY A 408 -26.37 8.80 -10.38
CA GLY A 408 -27.28 9.83 -10.90
C GLY A 408 -28.28 10.38 -9.87
N GLU A 409 -28.09 10.07 -8.58
CA GLU A 409 -28.96 10.52 -7.49
C GLU A 409 -28.74 12.01 -7.15
N VAL A 410 -27.58 12.56 -7.47
CA VAL A 410 -27.20 13.95 -7.22
C VAL A 410 -26.58 14.57 -8.47
N SER A 411 -26.89 15.85 -8.73
CA SER A 411 -26.27 16.56 -9.85
C SER A 411 -24.83 16.97 -9.54
N PRO A 412 -23.94 17.09 -10.55
CA PRO A 412 -22.55 17.55 -10.36
C PRO A 412 -22.44 18.88 -9.61
N LYS A 413 -23.34 19.82 -9.87
CA LYS A 413 -23.39 21.14 -9.23
C LYS A 413 -23.74 21.04 -7.74
N ALA A 414 -24.72 20.20 -7.37
CA ALA A 414 -25.05 19.95 -5.98
C ALA A 414 -23.91 19.21 -5.27
N ALA A 415 -23.41 18.15 -5.89
CA ALA A 415 -22.28 17.38 -5.35
C ALA A 415 -21.01 18.23 -5.15
N ALA A 416 -20.72 19.20 -6.02
CA ALA A 416 -19.58 20.10 -5.85
C ALA A 416 -19.72 20.97 -4.59
N LYS A 417 -20.91 21.50 -4.32
CA LYS A 417 -21.17 22.28 -3.09
C LYS A 417 -21.03 21.43 -1.84
N ASP A 418 -21.60 20.23 -1.87
CA ASP A 418 -21.56 19.31 -0.74
C ASP A 418 -20.13 18.83 -0.47
N LEU A 419 -19.36 18.50 -1.53
CA LEU A 419 -17.96 18.11 -1.40
C LEU A 419 -17.10 19.21 -0.77
N VAL A 420 -17.26 20.47 -1.21
CA VAL A 420 -16.56 21.60 -0.62
C VAL A 420 -16.96 21.80 0.83
N HIS A 421 -18.24 21.70 1.16
CA HIS A 421 -18.71 21.81 2.53
C HIS A 421 -18.16 20.69 3.44
N LEU A 422 -18.12 19.45 2.93
CA LEU A 422 -17.55 18.30 3.65
C LEU A 422 -16.05 18.45 3.88
N THR A 423 -15.31 18.83 2.82
CA THR A 423 -13.84 18.92 2.89
C THR A 423 -13.34 20.12 3.69
N SER A 424 -14.12 21.20 3.81
CA SER A 424 -13.78 22.39 4.58
C SER A 424 -13.99 22.23 6.10
N LYS A 425 -14.73 21.22 6.55
CA LYS A 425 -14.85 20.90 7.98
C LYS A 425 -13.50 20.43 8.53
N GLN A 426 -13.18 20.84 9.75
CA GLN A 426 -12.05 20.25 10.48
C GLN A 426 -12.37 18.77 10.74
N PRO A 427 -11.38 17.87 10.63
CA PRO A 427 -11.54 16.44 10.88
C PRO A 427 -11.91 16.12 12.32
#